data_fe30346d683bda62f7d2714006783ca6
#
_entry.id   fe30346d683bda62f7d2714006783ca6
#
_cell.length_a   1.000
_cell.length_b   1.000
_cell.length_c   1.000
_cell.angle_alpha   90.00
_cell.angle_beta   90.00
_cell.angle_gamma   90.00
#
_symmetry.space_group_name_H-M   'P 1'
#
loop_
_entity.id
_entity.type
_entity.pdbx_description
1 polymer ?
#
loop_
_entity_poly.entity_id
_entity_poly.type
_entity_poly.pdbx_seq_one_letter_code
_entity_poly.pdbx_strand_id
1 'polypeptide(L)'
;MSLKKYVKSNFDYDVSGLGAYVDEQRDEILVKQVTQGKTLEQITIQEGIKGSEKIKLMDDTLVYQTADCTMTASGDTVFTDRTIAVADIGYMKKFCQKDLAGFWTQLNLRAGAMDEDKELVFEQAIIDYMLSLHSNELDKLIWRGDTAGAGNLSFIDGFSKICTVLAGCVNLNASSTVSITNSNAYDVFYEVFVTSPEAVAESADFKCFTGRENFNKLIKNLVDLNFFHYSPNQIAEMDSVVVPGTDMTVSKVVGLNTKDDIFTGRASHFIFGTDLTSDLDNFEVWYSQDDDVIYMRSKFRAGVQVPFLDQIGVWHGTSSPS
;
A
#
# COMPACT_ATOMS: atom_id res chain seq x y z
N MET A 1 -35.48 -27.06 41.73
CA MET A 1 -34.24 -26.84 40.98
C MET A 1 -34.56 -25.87 39.88
N SER A 2 -33.99 -24.68 39.94
CA SER A 2 -34.41 -23.52 39.12
C SER A 2 -33.80 -23.60 37.72
N LEU A 3 -34.63 -23.50 36.69
CA LEU A 3 -34.28 -23.40 35.27
C LEU A 3 -33.25 -22.30 34.95
N LYS A 4 -33.08 -21.33 35.86
CA LYS A 4 -32.09 -20.24 35.74
C LYS A 4 -30.62 -20.68 35.84
N LYS A 5 -30.34 -21.90 36.31
CA LYS A 5 -28.97 -22.40 36.46
C LYS A 5 -28.46 -23.15 35.19
N TYR A 6 -29.38 -23.56 34.32
CA TYR A 6 -29.04 -24.28 33.10
C TYR A 6 -28.75 -23.37 31.88
N VAL A 7 -29.30 -22.14 31.91
CA VAL A 7 -29.15 -21.17 30.82
C VAL A 7 -27.80 -20.43 30.90
N LYS A 8 -27.22 -20.33 32.13
CA LYS A 8 -25.94 -19.61 32.32
C LYS A 8 -24.69 -20.41 31.96
N SER A 9 -24.77 -21.73 31.82
CA SER A 9 -23.59 -22.57 31.57
C SER A 9 -23.31 -22.87 30.10
N ASN A 10 -24.21 -22.50 29.17
CA ASN A 10 -24.06 -22.82 27.74
C ASN A 10 -23.73 -21.62 26.85
N PHE A 11 -23.57 -20.42 27.40
CA PHE A 11 -23.30 -19.20 26.63
C PHE A 11 -22.30 -18.26 27.32
N ASP A 12 -21.46 -18.80 28.19
CA ASP A 12 -20.34 -18.02 28.75
C ASP A 12 -19.19 -18.10 27.74
N TYR A 13 -19.28 -17.31 26.66
CA TYR A 13 -18.20 -17.11 25.72
C TYR A 13 -17.18 -16.22 26.43
N ASP A 14 -16.10 -16.85 26.90
CA ASP A 14 -15.00 -16.14 27.55
C ASP A 14 -14.15 -15.45 26.46
N VAL A 15 -14.47 -14.16 26.20
CA VAL A 15 -13.69 -13.29 25.32
C VAL A 15 -12.45 -12.68 26.02
N SER A 16 -12.17 -13.07 27.27
CA SER A 16 -10.97 -12.59 27.97
C SER A 16 -9.68 -13.02 27.25
N GLY A 17 -9.71 -14.18 26.57
CA GLY A 17 -8.62 -14.68 25.75
C GLY A 17 -8.34 -13.82 24.51
N LEU A 18 -9.34 -13.16 23.93
CA LEU A 18 -9.16 -12.33 22.74
C LEU A 18 -8.30 -11.10 23.03
N GLY A 19 -8.55 -10.42 24.15
CA GLY A 19 -7.73 -9.30 24.58
C GLY A 19 -6.29 -9.71 24.88
N ALA A 20 -6.09 -10.82 25.61
CA ALA A 20 -4.78 -11.36 25.93
C ALA A 20 -4.02 -11.81 24.68
N TYR A 21 -4.71 -12.45 23.74
CA TYR A 21 -4.10 -12.88 22.47
C TYR A 21 -3.61 -11.69 21.63
N VAL A 22 -4.41 -10.62 21.53
CA VAL A 22 -4.01 -9.39 20.83
C VAL A 22 -2.81 -8.74 21.52
N ASP A 23 -2.76 -8.73 22.85
CA ASP A 23 -1.62 -8.17 23.59
C ASP A 23 -0.35 -9.01 23.45
N GLU A 24 -0.44 -10.36 23.44
CA GLU A 24 0.71 -11.26 23.25
C GLU A 24 1.25 -11.25 21.81
N GLN A 25 0.38 -11.14 20.80
CA GLN A 25 0.76 -11.19 19.38
C GLN A 25 0.87 -9.80 18.76
N ARG A 26 0.85 -8.77 19.58
CA ARG A 26 0.79 -7.38 19.13
C ARG A 26 1.90 -7.03 18.15
N ASP A 27 3.14 -7.30 18.49
CA ASP A 27 4.29 -7.02 17.63
C ASP A 27 4.26 -7.84 16.33
N GLU A 28 3.83 -9.09 16.38
CA GLU A 28 3.73 -9.95 15.20
C GLU A 28 2.58 -9.54 14.28
N ILE A 29 1.43 -9.16 14.84
CA ILE A 29 0.28 -8.64 14.10
C ILE A 29 0.66 -7.36 13.36
N LEU A 30 1.37 -6.46 14.02
CA LEU A 30 1.87 -5.23 13.43
C LEU A 30 2.80 -5.44 12.25
N VAL A 31 3.83 -6.25 12.44
CA VAL A 31 4.76 -6.61 11.37
C VAL A 31 3.99 -7.15 10.16
N LYS A 32 2.98 -7.98 10.38
CA LYS A 32 2.10 -8.47 9.30
C LYS A 32 1.27 -7.38 8.64
N GLN A 33 0.78 -6.39 9.37
CA GLN A 33 0.02 -5.25 8.79
C GLN A 33 0.89 -4.43 7.85
N VAL A 34 2.08 -4.06 8.26
CA VAL A 34 3.02 -3.27 7.47
C VAL A 34 3.60 -4.10 6.31
N THR A 35 3.88 -5.38 6.51
CA THR A 35 4.48 -6.26 5.50
C THR A 35 3.50 -6.82 4.48
N GLN A 36 2.21 -6.85 4.74
CA GLN A 36 1.20 -7.31 3.77
C GLN A 36 0.84 -6.24 2.72
N GLY A 37 1.01 -4.96 3.04
CA GLY A 37 0.89 -3.88 2.07
C GLY A 37 2.09 -3.90 1.13
N LYS A 38 1.92 -4.41 -0.08
CA LYS A 38 3.02 -4.55 -1.07
C LYS A 38 3.66 -3.23 -1.45
N THR A 39 2.93 -2.14 -1.35
CA THR A 39 3.44 -0.78 -1.57
C THR A 39 4.42 -0.38 -0.48
N LEU A 40 4.09 -0.59 0.79
CA LEU A 40 4.91 -0.15 1.93
C LEU A 40 6.29 -0.83 1.99
N GLU A 41 6.40 -2.08 1.51
CA GLU A 41 7.68 -2.78 1.39
C GLU A 41 8.63 -2.18 0.34
N GLN A 42 8.09 -1.38 -0.58
CA GLN A 42 8.79 -0.94 -1.77
C GLN A 42 9.07 0.56 -1.79
N ILE A 43 8.49 1.33 -0.90
CA ILE A 43 8.60 2.78 -0.79
C ILE A 43 9.27 3.19 0.53
N THR A 44 9.61 4.46 0.66
CA THR A 44 10.21 4.97 1.90
C THR A 44 9.14 5.32 2.93
N ILE A 45 9.31 4.83 4.15
CA ILE A 45 8.46 5.18 5.29
C ILE A 45 9.18 6.22 6.14
N GLN A 46 8.53 7.34 6.40
CA GLN A 46 8.98 8.38 7.30
C GLN A 46 8.11 8.37 8.56
N GLU A 47 8.75 8.11 9.70
CA GLU A 47 8.12 8.05 11.01
C GLU A 47 8.26 9.38 11.77
N GLY A 48 7.48 9.54 12.84
CA GLY A 48 7.57 10.68 13.74
C GLY A 48 6.73 11.89 13.36
N ILE A 49 5.86 11.78 12.34
CA ILE A 49 5.05 12.90 11.86
C ILE A 49 3.74 12.97 12.64
N LYS A 50 3.61 13.99 13.50
CA LYS A 50 2.41 14.20 14.36
C LYS A 50 1.32 15.10 13.74
N GLY A 51 1.49 15.57 12.56
CA GLY A 51 0.53 16.43 11.87
C GLY A 51 1.06 16.79 10.50
N SER A 52 2.04 17.67 10.42
CA SER A 52 2.72 18.01 9.16
C SER A 52 4.20 18.25 9.41
N GLU A 53 5.03 17.79 8.48
CA GLU A 53 6.47 17.98 8.50
C GLU A 53 6.96 18.48 7.14
N LYS A 54 8.05 19.25 7.14
CA LYS A 54 8.66 19.79 5.93
C LYS A 54 9.81 18.90 5.49
N ILE A 55 9.68 18.32 4.32
CA ILE A 55 10.76 17.63 3.62
C ILE A 55 11.60 18.71 2.93
N LYS A 56 12.86 18.87 3.34
CA LYS A 56 13.79 19.82 2.74
C LYS A 56 14.38 19.24 1.47
N LEU A 57 14.32 20.01 0.41
CA LEU A 57 14.83 19.64 -0.91
C LEU A 57 15.96 20.62 -1.27
N MET A 58 17.00 20.09 -1.90
CA MET A 58 18.11 20.89 -2.44
C MET A 58 18.24 20.57 -3.91
N ASP A 59 18.23 21.60 -4.72
CA ASP A 59 18.54 21.55 -6.15
C ASP A 59 19.74 22.46 -6.42
N ASP A 60 20.72 21.96 -7.17
CA ASP A 60 21.99 22.65 -7.38
C ASP A 60 22.43 22.52 -8.84
N THR A 61 22.93 23.61 -9.38
CA THR A 61 23.52 23.64 -10.71
C THR A 61 25.02 23.92 -10.61
N LEU A 62 25.83 22.98 -11.10
CA LEU A 62 27.28 23.13 -11.14
C LEU A 62 27.74 23.71 -12.47
N VAL A 63 28.43 24.83 -12.43
CA VAL A 63 29.01 25.49 -13.61
C VAL A 63 30.53 25.35 -13.55
N TYR A 64 31.10 24.64 -14.53
CA TYR A 64 32.54 24.50 -14.67
C TYR A 64 33.17 25.76 -15.26
N GLN A 65 34.31 26.15 -14.73
CA GLN A 65 35.12 27.28 -15.21
C GLN A 65 36.59 26.84 -15.42
N THR A 66 37.32 27.65 -16.18
CA THR A 66 38.77 27.46 -16.26
C THR A 66 39.41 27.66 -14.90
N ALA A 67 40.26 26.72 -14.50
CA ALA A 67 40.95 26.79 -13.19
C ALA A 67 42.09 27.81 -13.26
N ASP A 68 41.79 29.07 -13.06
CA ASP A 68 42.76 30.15 -12.95
C ASP A 68 42.60 30.92 -11.62
N CYS A 69 43.50 31.92 -11.43
CA CYS A 69 43.53 32.66 -10.15
C CYS A 69 42.34 33.60 -9.96
N THR A 70 41.43 33.76 -10.93
CA THR A 70 40.27 34.67 -10.91
C THR A 70 38.96 33.93 -11.04
N MET A 71 38.85 32.73 -10.45
CA MET A 71 37.58 32.00 -10.45
C MET A 71 36.49 32.80 -9.71
N THR A 72 35.35 32.90 -10.35
CA THR A 72 34.15 33.58 -9.79
C THR A 72 33.15 32.51 -9.34
N ALA A 73 32.57 32.71 -8.19
CA ALA A 73 31.49 31.82 -7.74
C ALA A 73 30.35 31.86 -8.77
N SER A 74 29.97 30.71 -9.29
CA SER A 74 28.90 30.56 -10.29
C SER A 74 28.13 29.25 -9.99
N GLY A 75 26.88 29.25 -10.31
CA GLY A 75 25.93 28.23 -9.93
C GLY A 75 24.91 28.77 -8.92
N ASP A 76 23.75 28.17 -8.86
CA ASP A 76 22.69 28.54 -7.95
C ASP A 76 22.20 27.32 -7.18
N THR A 77 22.30 27.38 -5.86
CA THR A 77 21.78 26.33 -4.98
C THR A 77 20.44 26.77 -4.44
N VAL A 78 19.37 26.11 -4.87
CA VAL A 78 18.00 26.40 -4.47
C VAL A 78 17.56 25.43 -3.38
N PHE A 79 17.15 25.96 -2.23
CA PHE A 79 16.54 25.21 -1.17
C PHE A 79 15.03 25.39 -1.23
N THR A 80 14.30 24.29 -1.43
CA THR A 80 12.84 24.29 -1.40
C THR A 80 12.35 23.33 -0.30
N ASP A 81 11.08 23.42 0.05
CA ASP A 81 10.46 22.49 0.97
C ASP A 81 9.12 21.99 0.42
N ARG A 82 8.80 20.73 0.75
CA ARG A 82 7.47 20.15 0.57
C ARG A 82 6.94 19.70 1.90
N THR A 83 5.67 19.91 2.11
CA THR A 83 5.02 19.51 3.36
C THR A 83 4.35 18.15 3.17
N ILE A 84 4.74 17.19 3.99
CA ILE A 84 3.99 15.95 4.18
C ILE A 84 3.03 16.16 5.34
N ALA A 85 1.74 15.96 5.11
CA ALA A 85 0.70 16.04 6.12
C ALA A 85 0.10 14.65 6.34
N VAL A 86 -0.05 14.27 7.62
CA VAL A 86 -0.72 13.02 8.00
C VAL A 86 -2.11 13.33 8.56
N ALA A 87 -3.08 12.49 8.19
CA ALA A 87 -4.44 12.52 8.71
C ALA A 87 -4.66 11.42 9.75
N ASP A 88 -5.46 11.72 10.78
CA ASP A 88 -5.92 10.72 11.73
C ASP A 88 -7.02 9.86 11.09
N ILE A 89 -6.77 8.57 10.94
CA ILE A 89 -7.67 7.61 10.32
C ILE A 89 -7.98 6.52 11.32
N GLY A 90 -9.21 6.06 11.35
CA GLY A 90 -9.58 4.96 12.22
C GLY A 90 -10.82 4.24 11.70
N TYR A 91 -10.94 3.00 12.09
CA TYR A 91 -12.16 2.23 11.87
C TYR A 91 -12.57 1.49 13.14
N MET A 92 -13.87 1.26 13.24
CA MET A 92 -14.46 0.49 14.31
C MET A 92 -15.46 -0.50 13.72
N LYS A 93 -15.37 -1.74 14.14
CA LYS A 93 -16.29 -2.82 13.80
C LYS A 93 -16.95 -3.34 15.06
N LYS A 94 -18.17 -3.82 14.95
CA LYS A 94 -18.88 -4.53 16.00
C LYS A 94 -19.30 -5.90 15.50
N PHE A 95 -19.14 -6.90 16.33
CA PHE A 95 -19.51 -8.27 16.05
C PHE A 95 -20.54 -8.72 17.09
N CYS A 96 -21.69 -9.19 16.64
CA CYS A 96 -22.70 -9.75 17.53
C CYS A 96 -22.30 -11.21 17.84
N GLN A 97 -22.30 -11.58 19.12
CA GLN A 97 -21.98 -12.95 19.55
C GLN A 97 -22.85 -14.02 18.87
N LYS A 98 -24.13 -13.68 18.66
CA LYS A 98 -25.08 -14.60 18.01
C LYS A 98 -24.71 -14.93 16.56
N ASP A 99 -24.20 -13.94 15.83
CA ASP A 99 -23.76 -14.14 14.44
C ASP A 99 -22.47 -14.95 14.39
N LEU A 100 -21.55 -14.70 15.32
CA LEU A 100 -20.32 -15.46 15.49
C LEU A 100 -20.59 -16.92 15.87
N ALA A 101 -21.53 -17.19 16.77
CA ALA A 101 -21.93 -18.53 17.19
C ALA A 101 -22.44 -19.38 16.02
N GLY A 102 -23.14 -18.78 15.05
CA GLY A 102 -23.59 -19.47 13.84
C GLY A 102 -22.42 -19.95 12.95
N PHE A 103 -21.39 -19.14 12.80
CA PHE A 103 -20.16 -19.51 12.08
C PHE A 103 -19.33 -20.55 12.84
N TRP A 104 -19.22 -20.40 14.14
CA TRP A 104 -18.53 -21.31 15.03
C TRP A 104 -19.07 -22.74 14.94
N THR A 105 -20.40 -22.89 14.99
CA THR A 105 -21.04 -24.20 14.91
C THR A 105 -20.74 -24.92 13.59
N GLN A 106 -20.66 -24.19 12.47
CA GLN A 106 -20.32 -24.78 11.17
C GLN A 106 -18.86 -25.25 11.10
N LEU A 107 -17.92 -24.48 11.64
CA LEU A 107 -16.49 -24.84 11.69
C LEU A 107 -16.26 -26.04 12.60
N ASN A 108 -16.90 -26.10 13.76
CA ASN A 108 -16.79 -27.21 14.71
C ASN A 108 -17.43 -28.51 14.21
N LEU A 109 -18.57 -28.43 13.53
CA LEU A 109 -19.21 -29.60 12.92
C LEU A 109 -18.34 -30.25 11.83
N ARG A 110 -17.54 -29.48 11.11
CA ARG A 110 -16.58 -29.97 10.12
C ARG A 110 -15.34 -30.65 10.76
N ALA A 111 -14.94 -30.23 11.94
CA ALA A 111 -13.71 -30.67 12.57
C ALA A 111 -13.89 -31.90 13.50
N GLY A 112 -15.12 -32.29 13.87
CA GLY A 112 -15.40 -33.48 14.66
C GLY A 112 -14.81 -33.47 16.07
N ALA A 113 -14.60 -32.30 16.70
CA ALA A 113 -13.95 -32.19 17.98
C ALA A 113 -14.70 -31.25 18.95
N MET A 114 -14.91 -31.77 20.14
CA MET A 114 -15.28 -31.02 21.35
C MET A 114 -13.98 -30.72 22.13
N ASP A 115 -13.12 -29.83 21.65
CA ASP A 115 -11.87 -29.50 22.34
C ASP A 115 -11.75 -28.02 22.61
N GLU A 116 -11.36 -27.68 23.84
CA GLU A 116 -11.25 -26.31 24.37
C GLU A 116 -10.20 -25.44 23.62
N ASP A 117 -9.23 -26.07 22.96
CA ASP A 117 -8.17 -25.38 22.22
C ASP A 117 -8.60 -24.73 20.89
N LYS A 118 -9.88 -24.75 20.52
CA LYS A 118 -10.38 -24.28 19.21
C LYS A 118 -10.95 -22.86 19.22
N GLU A 119 -11.14 -22.28 20.38
CA GLU A 119 -11.54 -20.89 20.51
C GLU A 119 -10.49 -19.95 19.93
N LEU A 120 -9.22 -20.20 20.20
CA LEU A 120 -8.06 -19.45 19.70
C LEU A 120 -7.99 -19.40 18.17
N VAL A 121 -8.31 -20.48 17.47
CA VAL A 121 -8.22 -20.57 16.00
C VAL A 121 -9.24 -19.65 15.30
N PHE A 122 -10.43 -19.49 15.87
CA PHE A 122 -11.47 -18.64 15.29
C PHE A 122 -11.17 -17.16 15.48
N GLU A 123 -10.70 -16.80 16.66
CA GLU A 123 -10.28 -15.42 16.99
C GLU A 123 -9.14 -14.97 16.06
N GLN A 124 -8.13 -15.82 15.89
CA GLN A 124 -7.03 -15.59 14.96
C GLN A 124 -7.51 -15.42 13.52
N ALA A 125 -8.45 -16.22 13.05
CA ALA A 125 -8.99 -16.12 11.69
C ALA A 125 -9.70 -14.78 11.43
N ILE A 126 -10.46 -14.26 12.41
CA ILE A 126 -11.09 -12.94 12.29
C ILE A 126 -10.04 -11.84 12.23
N ILE A 127 -9.05 -11.89 13.12
CA ILE A 127 -7.97 -10.90 13.16
C ILE A 127 -7.20 -10.92 11.84
N ASP A 128 -6.77 -12.07 11.35
CA ASP A 128 -6.03 -12.21 10.08
C ASP A 128 -6.85 -11.70 8.88
N TYR A 129 -8.16 -11.96 8.87
CA TYR A 129 -9.06 -11.43 7.84
C TYR A 129 -9.17 -9.91 7.89
N MET A 130 -9.34 -9.33 9.07
CA MET A 130 -9.43 -7.87 9.24
C MET A 130 -8.12 -7.19 8.90
N LEU A 131 -6.97 -7.79 9.22
CA LEU A 131 -5.65 -7.32 8.84
C LEU A 131 -5.47 -7.28 7.32
N SER A 132 -5.91 -8.33 6.63
CA SER A 132 -5.83 -8.39 5.16
C SER A 132 -6.69 -7.33 4.50
N LEU A 133 -7.90 -7.08 5.02
CA LEU A 133 -8.78 -6.01 4.55
C LEU A 133 -8.17 -4.63 4.78
N HIS A 134 -7.62 -4.39 5.98
CA HIS A 134 -6.97 -3.12 6.31
C HIS A 134 -5.78 -2.85 5.37
N SER A 135 -4.91 -3.84 5.19
CA SER A 135 -3.76 -3.74 4.28
C SER A 135 -4.19 -3.39 2.85
N ASN A 136 -5.24 -4.04 2.32
CA ASN A 136 -5.76 -3.76 0.99
C ASN A 136 -6.35 -2.35 0.87
N GLU A 137 -7.11 -1.88 1.87
CA GLU A 137 -7.70 -0.54 1.85
C GLU A 137 -6.63 0.54 2.03
N LEU A 138 -5.61 0.30 2.85
CA LEU A 138 -4.47 1.20 3.01
C LEU A 138 -3.68 1.34 1.70
N ASP A 139 -3.42 0.25 0.99
CA ASP A 139 -2.78 0.29 -0.33
C ASP A 139 -3.58 1.13 -1.34
N LYS A 140 -4.92 0.99 -1.36
CA LYS A 140 -5.80 1.81 -2.20
C LYS A 140 -5.75 3.28 -1.80
N LEU A 141 -5.71 3.57 -0.50
CA LEU A 141 -5.65 4.93 0.02
C LEU A 141 -4.34 5.61 -0.35
N ILE A 142 -3.20 4.92 -0.25
CA ILE A 142 -1.87 5.41 -0.64
C ILE A 142 -1.84 5.83 -2.12
N TRP A 143 -2.42 5.03 -3.01
CA TRP A 143 -2.36 5.30 -4.45
C TRP A 143 -3.50 6.21 -4.94
N ARG A 144 -4.72 5.99 -4.46
CA ARG A 144 -5.95 6.56 -5.02
C ARG A 144 -6.69 7.50 -4.08
N GLY A 145 -6.10 7.82 -2.93
CA GLY A 145 -6.69 8.76 -1.99
C GLY A 145 -7.04 10.09 -2.67
N ASP A 146 -8.21 10.64 -2.34
CA ASP A 146 -8.70 11.92 -2.85
C ASP A 146 -9.56 12.61 -1.80
N THR A 147 -9.02 13.65 -1.18
CA THR A 147 -9.71 14.43 -0.15
C THR A 147 -10.94 15.19 -0.66
N ALA A 148 -11.07 15.38 -1.97
CA ALA A 148 -12.28 15.92 -2.60
C ALA A 148 -13.34 14.84 -2.87
N GLY A 149 -12.99 13.56 -2.73
CA GLY A 149 -13.88 12.42 -2.92
C GLY A 149 -14.73 12.09 -1.70
N ALA A 150 -15.28 10.88 -1.67
CA ALA A 150 -16.09 10.38 -0.56
C ALA A 150 -15.70 8.93 -0.19
N GLY A 151 -16.05 8.51 1.02
CA GLY A 151 -15.81 7.15 1.52
C GLY A 151 -14.39 6.93 2.03
N ASN A 152 -13.91 5.68 1.96
CA ASN A 152 -12.62 5.28 2.54
C ASN A 152 -11.39 5.95 1.91
N LEU A 153 -11.52 6.54 0.73
CA LEU A 153 -10.41 7.17 0.01
C LEU A 153 -10.32 8.69 0.24
N SER A 154 -11.21 9.29 1.04
CA SER A 154 -11.28 10.74 1.24
C SER A 154 -10.41 11.30 2.37
N PHE A 155 -9.59 10.48 3.02
CA PHE A 155 -8.82 10.91 4.18
C PHE A 155 -7.50 11.59 3.83
N ILE A 156 -6.84 11.16 2.77
CA ILE A 156 -5.58 11.72 2.28
C ILE A 156 -5.57 11.82 0.76
N ASP A 157 -4.73 12.68 0.22
CA ASP A 157 -4.45 12.70 -1.22
C ASP A 157 -3.36 11.69 -1.54
N GLY A 158 -3.69 10.68 -2.35
CA GLY A 158 -2.78 9.63 -2.77
C GLY A 158 -1.81 10.07 -3.87
N PHE A 159 -0.85 9.22 -4.20
CA PHE A 159 0.16 9.51 -5.23
C PHE A 159 -0.47 9.87 -6.58
N SER A 160 -1.55 9.21 -6.98
CA SER A 160 -2.25 9.50 -8.23
C SER A 160 -2.76 10.95 -8.28
N LYS A 161 -3.39 11.41 -7.20
CA LYS A 161 -3.87 12.80 -7.12
C LYS A 161 -2.74 13.82 -6.99
N ILE A 162 -1.70 13.51 -6.21
CA ILE A 162 -0.54 14.39 -6.08
C ILE A 162 0.10 14.64 -7.45
N CYS A 163 0.27 13.59 -8.26
CA CYS A 163 0.87 13.72 -9.58
C CYS A 163 -0.04 14.44 -10.60
N THR A 164 -1.35 14.24 -10.53
CA THR A 164 -2.29 14.90 -11.48
C THR A 164 -2.57 16.34 -11.13
N VAL A 165 -2.80 16.68 -9.85
CA VAL A 165 -3.20 18.01 -9.41
C VAL A 165 -2.03 18.99 -9.33
N LEU A 166 -0.87 18.54 -8.86
CA LEU A 166 0.31 19.42 -8.72
C LEU A 166 1.04 19.67 -10.03
N ALA A 167 0.59 19.09 -11.15
CA ALA A 167 1.06 19.34 -12.51
C ALA A 167 2.60 19.37 -12.67
N GLY A 168 3.32 18.59 -11.87
CA GLY A 168 4.80 18.53 -11.89
C GLY A 168 5.36 17.18 -12.29
N CYS A 169 4.56 16.11 -12.25
CA CYS A 169 5.01 14.78 -12.68
C CYS A 169 5.14 14.74 -14.22
N VAL A 170 6.13 13.99 -14.67
CA VAL A 170 6.42 13.85 -16.10
C VAL A 170 5.36 12.96 -16.74
N ASN A 171 4.69 13.50 -17.77
CA ASN A 171 3.75 12.70 -18.55
C ASN A 171 4.52 11.80 -19.52
N LEU A 172 4.41 10.49 -19.35
CA LEU A 172 5.08 9.48 -20.16
C LEU A 172 4.28 9.03 -21.40
N ASN A 173 3.11 9.60 -21.63
CA ASN A 173 2.33 9.36 -22.85
C ASN A 173 2.96 10.12 -24.03
N ALA A 174 3.76 9.45 -24.84
CA ALA A 174 4.54 10.11 -25.89
C ALA A 174 3.70 10.73 -27.03
N SER A 175 2.62 10.10 -27.48
CA SER A 175 1.87 10.58 -28.66
C SER A 175 0.38 10.30 -28.65
N SER A 176 -0.08 9.28 -27.95
CA SER A 176 -1.49 8.91 -27.88
C SER A 176 -1.75 8.05 -26.67
N THR A 177 -2.87 8.30 -26.03
CA THR A 177 -3.37 7.45 -24.95
C THR A 177 -3.76 6.10 -25.55
N VAL A 178 -2.96 5.07 -25.33
CA VAL A 178 -3.17 3.72 -25.85
C VAL A 178 -3.62 2.84 -24.69
N SER A 179 -4.60 1.97 -24.90
CA SER A 179 -4.93 0.94 -23.91
C SER A 179 -3.87 -0.16 -23.92
N ILE A 180 -3.45 -0.60 -22.73
CA ILE A 180 -2.57 -1.74 -22.59
C ILE A 180 -3.32 -3.02 -22.94
N THR A 181 -2.79 -3.77 -23.90
CA THR A 181 -3.33 -5.06 -24.36
C THR A 181 -2.29 -6.16 -24.17
N ASN A 182 -2.72 -7.41 -24.33
CA ASN A 182 -1.79 -8.55 -24.27
C ASN A 182 -0.73 -8.56 -25.38
N SER A 183 -0.90 -7.75 -26.44
CA SER A 183 0.00 -7.73 -27.59
C SER A 183 0.95 -6.52 -27.61
N ASN A 184 0.62 -5.43 -26.89
CA ASN A 184 1.43 -4.20 -26.88
C ASN A 184 2.02 -3.86 -25.51
N ALA A 185 1.77 -4.68 -24.50
CA ALA A 185 2.20 -4.38 -23.14
C ALA A 185 3.71 -4.16 -23.03
N TYR A 186 4.51 -5.01 -23.65
CA TYR A 186 5.97 -4.86 -23.66
C TYR A 186 6.40 -3.53 -24.29
N ASP A 187 5.84 -3.15 -25.42
CA ASP A 187 6.18 -1.92 -26.14
C ASP A 187 5.83 -0.70 -25.27
N VAL A 188 4.66 -0.71 -24.61
CA VAL A 188 4.25 0.38 -23.71
C VAL A 188 5.21 0.51 -22.52
N PHE A 189 5.54 -0.59 -21.85
CA PHE A 189 6.47 -0.54 -20.71
C PHE A 189 7.89 -0.15 -21.13
N TYR A 190 8.33 -0.56 -22.32
CA TYR A 190 9.60 -0.14 -22.89
C TYR A 190 9.59 1.37 -23.22
N GLU A 191 8.52 1.88 -23.82
CA GLU A 191 8.34 3.31 -24.10
C GLU A 191 8.32 4.13 -22.79
N VAL A 192 7.63 3.66 -21.78
CA VAL A 192 7.62 4.25 -20.43
C VAL A 192 9.03 4.36 -19.86
N PHE A 193 9.87 3.33 -20.03
CA PHE A 193 11.27 3.38 -19.60
C PHE A 193 12.07 4.45 -20.39
N VAL A 194 11.97 4.45 -21.71
CA VAL A 194 12.72 5.37 -22.58
C VAL A 194 12.30 6.83 -22.36
N THR A 195 11.02 7.07 -22.06
CA THR A 195 10.49 8.42 -21.83
C THR A 195 10.72 8.92 -20.40
N SER A 196 11.04 8.01 -19.46
CA SER A 196 11.35 8.38 -18.08
C SER A 196 12.59 9.27 -18.00
N PRO A 197 12.65 10.22 -17.03
CA PRO A 197 13.82 11.09 -16.86
C PRO A 197 15.11 10.27 -16.68
N GLU A 198 16.14 10.59 -17.46
CA GLU A 198 17.44 9.88 -17.51
C GLU A 198 18.06 9.74 -16.11
N ALA A 199 18.04 10.82 -15.32
CA ALA A 199 18.58 10.84 -13.95
C ALA A 199 17.93 9.82 -12.99
N VAL A 200 16.73 9.35 -13.33
CA VAL A 200 15.95 8.40 -12.52
C VAL A 200 16.04 7.00 -13.13
N ALA A 201 15.97 6.90 -14.46
CA ALA A 201 15.99 5.64 -15.18
C ALA A 201 17.31 4.84 -14.96
N GLU A 202 18.43 5.53 -14.76
CA GLU A 202 19.73 4.93 -14.46
C GLU A 202 19.97 4.62 -12.97
N SER A 203 19.01 4.95 -12.10
CA SER A 203 19.18 4.71 -10.67
C SER A 203 18.90 3.25 -10.29
N ALA A 204 19.68 2.72 -9.34
CA ALA A 204 19.55 1.34 -8.88
C ALA A 204 18.19 1.05 -8.18
N ASP A 205 17.50 2.08 -7.69
CA ASP A 205 16.20 2.00 -7.05
C ASP A 205 15.03 2.41 -7.97
N PHE A 206 15.28 2.42 -9.30
CA PHE A 206 14.24 2.70 -10.28
C PHE A 206 13.17 1.60 -10.30
N LYS A 207 11.95 1.97 -10.07
CA LYS A 207 10.79 1.07 -10.05
C LYS A 207 9.63 1.60 -10.85
N CYS A 208 8.86 0.67 -11.35
CA CYS A 208 7.60 0.90 -12.02
C CYS A 208 6.47 0.23 -11.25
N PHE A 209 5.46 0.99 -10.88
CA PHE A 209 4.28 0.51 -10.16
C PHE A 209 3.08 0.47 -11.07
N THR A 210 2.37 -0.64 -11.09
CA THR A 210 1.16 -0.82 -11.90
C THR A 210 0.15 -1.76 -11.25
N GLY A 211 -1.08 -1.73 -11.75
CA GLY A 211 -2.13 -2.63 -11.28
C GLY A 211 -1.94 -4.07 -11.77
N ARG A 212 -2.59 -5.02 -11.11
CA ARG A 212 -2.53 -6.45 -11.42
C ARG A 212 -2.88 -6.76 -12.87
N GLU A 213 -3.87 -6.07 -13.44
CA GLU A 213 -4.31 -6.32 -14.80
C GLU A 213 -3.22 -6.03 -15.83
N ASN A 214 -2.59 -4.85 -15.73
CA ASN A 214 -1.50 -4.44 -16.62
C ASN A 214 -0.25 -5.31 -16.42
N PHE A 215 0.05 -5.67 -15.17
CA PHE A 215 1.12 -6.60 -14.86
C PHE A 215 0.90 -7.97 -15.53
N ASN A 216 -0.30 -8.53 -15.45
CA ASN A 216 -0.61 -9.80 -16.09
C ASN A 216 -0.57 -9.71 -17.63
N LYS A 217 -0.99 -8.58 -18.22
CA LYS A 217 -0.87 -8.33 -19.67
C LYS A 217 0.60 -8.30 -20.09
N LEU A 218 1.47 -7.66 -19.29
CA LEU A 218 2.92 -7.64 -19.54
C LEU A 218 3.51 -9.06 -19.48
N ILE A 219 3.23 -9.83 -18.43
CA ILE A 219 3.72 -11.21 -18.31
C ILE A 219 3.29 -12.06 -19.51
N LYS A 220 2.01 -11.95 -19.89
CA LYS A 220 1.51 -12.69 -21.05
C LYS A 220 2.22 -12.30 -22.34
N ASN A 221 2.43 -11.01 -22.56
CA ASN A 221 3.15 -10.52 -23.75
C ASN A 221 4.60 -10.99 -23.78
N LEU A 222 5.31 -10.98 -22.64
CA LEU A 222 6.66 -11.52 -22.52
C LEU A 222 6.74 -13.02 -22.81
N VAL A 223 5.73 -13.79 -22.41
CA VAL A 223 5.63 -15.22 -22.72
C VAL A 223 5.39 -15.43 -24.23
N ASP A 224 4.49 -14.66 -24.83
CA ASP A 224 4.16 -14.74 -26.26
C ASP A 224 5.36 -14.36 -27.15
N LEU A 225 6.23 -13.45 -26.67
CA LEU A 225 7.46 -13.03 -27.33
C LEU A 225 8.67 -13.95 -27.05
N ASN A 226 8.47 -15.05 -26.30
CA ASN A 226 9.54 -15.96 -25.88
C ASN A 226 10.69 -15.32 -25.06
N PHE A 227 10.44 -14.19 -24.42
CA PHE A 227 11.41 -13.57 -23.50
C PHE A 227 11.45 -14.21 -22.12
N PHE A 228 10.52 -15.11 -21.84
CA PHE A 228 10.32 -15.68 -20.51
C PHE A 228 10.93 -17.10 -20.44
N HIS A 229 12.08 -17.21 -19.81
CA HIS A 229 12.78 -18.49 -19.59
C HIS A 229 12.67 -19.00 -18.15
N TYR A 230 11.59 -18.63 -17.43
CA TYR A 230 11.38 -19.05 -16.05
C TYR A 230 10.62 -20.37 -15.95
N SER A 231 10.90 -21.11 -14.87
CA SER A 231 10.16 -22.32 -14.51
C SER A 231 8.69 -21.96 -14.22
N PRO A 232 7.71 -22.79 -14.62
CA PRO A 232 6.28 -22.52 -14.40
C PRO A 232 5.88 -22.21 -12.96
N ASN A 233 6.60 -22.78 -11.99
CA ASN A 233 6.34 -22.56 -10.56
C ASN A 233 6.79 -21.18 -10.07
N GLN A 234 7.74 -20.54 -10.74
CA GLN A 234 8.20 -19.19 -10.40
C GLN A 234 7.24 -18.11 -10.92
N ILE A 235 6.50 -18.39 -11.99
CA ILE A 235 5.56 -17.44 -12.59
C ILE A 235 4.33 -17.19 -11.69
N ALA A 236 3.89 -18.20 -10.94
CA ALA A 236 2.69 -18.13 -10.12
C ALA A 236 2.82 -17.18 -8.91
N GLU A 237 4.04 -16.96 -8.42
CA GLU A 237 4.32 -16.16 -7.20
C GLU A 237 5.02 -14.82 -7.52
N MET A 238 5.16 -14.43 -8.79
CA MET A 238 5.83 -13.19 -9.14
C MET A 238 5.00 -11.96 -8.78
N ASP A 239 5.56 -11.13 -7.92
CA ASP A 239 5.03 -9.81 -7.58
C ASP A 239 5.77 -8.68 -8.31
N SER A 240 6.92 -8.99 -8.90
CA SER A 240 7.73 -8.07 -9.69
C SER A 240 8.43 -8.78 -10.84
N VAL A 241 8.67 -8.07 -11.92
CA VAL A 241 9.39 -8.56 -13.11
C VAL A 241 10.30 -7.46 -13.65
N VAL A 242 11.49 -7.81 -14.08
CA VAL A 242 12.38 -6.91 -14.82
C VAL A 242 12.02 -6.95 -16.30
N VAL A 243 11.83 -5.80 -16.92
CA VAL A 243 11.53 -5.71 -18.36
C VAL A 243 12.80 -6.02 -19.14
N PRO A 244 12.79 -7.04 -20.03
CA PRO A 244 13.96 -7.39 -20.83
C PRO A 244 14.49 -6.21 -21.65
N GLY A 245 15.82 -6.00 -21.62
CA GLY A 245 16.45 -4.87 -22.30
C GLY A 245 16.45 -3.56 -21.51
N THR A 246 15.97 -3.58 -20.26
CA THR A 246 15.97 -2.43 -19.36
C THR A 246 16.35 -2.87 -17.94
N ASP A 247 16.72 -1.92 -17.08
CA ASP A 247 16.92 -2.16 -15.65
C ASP A 247 15.63 -1.91 -14.82
N MET A 248 14.52 -1.64 -15.51
CA MET A 248 13.24 -1.30 -14.88
C MET A 248 12.59 -2.53 -14.24
N THR A 249 12.38 -2.46 -12.94
CA THR A 249 11.59 -3.45 -12.20
C THR A 249 10.13 -3.02 -12.11
N VAL A 250 9.24 -3.77 -12.76
CA VAL A 250 7.78 -3.56 -12.67
C VAL A 250 7.23 -4.34 -11.49
N SER A 251 6.55 -3.67 -10.59
CA SER A 251 5.93 -4.24 -9.39
C SER A 251 4.42 -4.07 -9.45
N LYS A 252 3.68 -5.13 -9.11
CA LYS A 252 2.22 -5.04 -8.99
C LYS A 252 1.81 -4.52 -7.61
N VAL A 253 0.92 -3.54 -7.57
CA VAL A 253 0.36 -2.97 -6.34
C VAL A 253 -1.16 -3.02 -6.37
N VAL A 254 -1.76 -3.30 -5.20
CA VAL A 254 -3.21 -3.48 -5.07
C VAL A 254 -3.95 -2.16 -5.31
N GLY A 255 -3.36 -1.07 -4.88
CA GLY A 255 -3.96 0.27 -5.00
C GLY A 255 -4.26 0.69 -6.44
N LEU A 256 -3.52 0.19 -7.43
CA LEU A 256 -3.70 0.49 -8.85
C LEU A 256 -4.54 -0.54 -9.63
N ASN A 257 -5.11 -1.55 -8.97
CA ASN A 257 -5.80 -2.67 -9.65
C ASN A 257 -6.97 -2.28 -10.56
N THR A 258 -7.58 -1.11 -10.37
CA THR A 258 -8.72 -0.64 -11.19
C THR A 258 -8.38 0.57 -12.03
N LYS A 259 -7.11 0.91 -12.12
CA LYS A 259 -6.59 2.03 -12.90
C LYS A 259 -5.64 1.51 -13.97
N ASP A 260 -5.71 2.10 -15.15
CA ASP A 260 -4.76 1.84 -16.24
C ASP A 260 -3.52 2.75 -16.13
N ASP A 261 -3.17 3.17 -14.92
CA ASP A 261 -2.06 4.06 -14.68
C ASP A 261 -0.78 3.26 -14.41
N ILE A 262 0.35 3.80 -14.87
CA ILE A 262 1.69 3.33 -14.56
C ILE A 262 2.45 4.49 -13.93
N PHE A 263 3.08 4.24 -12.77
CA PHE A 263 3.92 5.20 -12.09
C PHE A 263 5.36 4.72 -12.12
N THR A 264 6.28 5.60 -12.51
CA THR A 264 7.71 5.29 -12.52
C THR A 264 8.48 6.33 -11.71
N GLY A 265 9.55 5.89 -11.08
CA GLY A 265 10.40 6.78 -10.31
C GLY A 265 11.33 5.99 -9.40
N ARG A 266 12.13 6.71 -8.64
CA ARG A 266 12.91 6.09 -7.57
C ARG A 266 11.99 5.67 -6.44
N ALA A 267 12.16 4.47 -5.93
CA ALA A 267 11.39 3.97 -4.78
C ALA A 267 11.54 4.89 -3.56
N SER A 268 12.71 5.51 -3.40
CA SER A 268 13.02 6.48 -2.34
C SER A 268 12.26 7.82 -2.45
N HIS A 269 11.69 8.14 -3.60
CA HIS A 269 10.91 9.36 -3.82
C HIS A 269 9.41 9.19 -3.56
N PHE A 270 8.95 7.98 -3.32
CA PHE A 270 7.60 7.72 -2.83
C PHE A 270 7.65 7.64 -1.31
N ILE A 271 7.19 8.68 -0.63
CA ILE A 271 7.28 8.77 0.83
C ILE A 271 5.90 8.55 1.45
N PHE A 272 5.82 7.57 2.34
CA PHE A 272 4.68 7.34 3.22
C PHE A 272 5.02 7.87 4.62
N GLY A 273 4.21 8.78 5.13
CA GLY A 273 4.38 9.36 6.46
C GLY A 273 3.41 8.76 7.47
N THR A 274 3.94 8.45 8.64
CA THR A 274 3.17 8.01 9.80
C THR A 274 3.73 8.63 11.08
N ASP A 275 2.98 8.60 12.19
CA ASP A 275 3.49 9.10 13.47
C ASP A 275 4.57 8.15 14.03
N LEU A 276 4.17 6.98 14.47
CA LEU A 276 5.08 5.91 14.86
C LEU A 276 4.56 4.64 14.18
N THR A 277 5.45 3.74 13.80
CA THR A 277 5.04 2.39 13.39
C THR A 277 4.23 1.72 14.50
N SER A 278 4.48 2.06 15.76
CA SER A 278 3.70 1.62 16.91
C SER A 278 2.30 2.24 17.01
N ASP A 279 2.01 3.36 16.35
CA ASP A 279 0.64 3.95 16.35
C ASP A 279 -0.29 3.25 15.32
N LEU A 280 0.29 2.58 14.33
CA LEU A 280 -0.42 1.55 13.55
C LEU A 280 -0.91 0.41 14.48
N ASP A 281 -0.40 0.37 15.72
CA ASP A 281 -0.60 -0.55 16.84
C ASP A 281 -1.91 -0.43 17.57
N ASN A 282 -2.68 0.57 17.35
CA ASN A 282 -3.88 0.78 18.12
C ASN A 282 -5.04 -0.11 17.64
N PHE A 283 -4.77 -1.41 17.69
CA PHE A 283 -5.76 -2.44 17.47
C PHE A 283 -6.30 -2.89 18.82
N GLU A 284 -7.44 -2.30 19.23
CA GLU A 284 -8.10 -2.60 20.49
C GLU A 284 -9.31 -3.50 20.24
N VAL A 285 -9.42 -4.57 21.00
CA VAL A 285 -10.59 -5.44 21.00
C VAL A 285 -11.16 -5.47 22.42
N TRP A 286 -12.44 -5.22 22.58
CA TRP A 286 -13.11 -5.32 23.88
C TRP A 286 -14.56 -5.78 23.73
N TYR A 287 -15.04 -6.46 24.74
CA TYR A 287 -16.44 -6.84 24.87
C TYR A 287 -17.22 -5.78 25.65
N SER A 288 -18.35 -5.33 25.09
CA SER A 288 -19.27 -4.43 25.76
C SER A 288 -20.41 -5.24 26.39
N GLN A 289 -20.50 -5.20 27.72
CA GLN A 289 -21.59 -5.87 28.45
C GLN A 289 -22.94 -5.17 28.28
N ASP A 290 -22.93 -3.87 27.97
CA ASP A 290 -24.14 -3.08 27.79
C ASP A 290 -24.83 -3.38 26.45
N ASP A 291 -24.03 -3.60 25.39
CA ASP A 291 -24.55 -3.83 24.04
C ASP A 291 -24.54 -5.32 23.64
N ASP A 292 -23.92 -6.18 24.45
CA ASP A 292 -23.69 -7.62 24.16
C ASP A 292 -22.99 -7.85 22.80
N VAL A 293 -21.95 -7.05 22.53
CA VAL A 293 -21.18 -7.10 21.29
C VAL A 293 -19.66 -6.97 21.55
N ILE A 294 -18.88 -7.53 20.65
CA ILE A 294 -17.43 -7.35 20.61
C ILE A 294 -17.14 -6.16 19.70
N TYR A 295 -16.41 -5.19 20.21
CA TYR A 295 -15.90 -4.06 19.45
C TYR A 295 -14.44 -4.27 19.11
N MET A 296 -14.08 -3.91 17.87
CA MET A 296 -12.75 -3.89 17.34
C MET A 296 -12.47 -2.51 16.76
N ARG A 297 -11.41 -1.85 17.23
CA ARG A 297 -11.04 -0.51 16.81
C ARG A 297 -9.57 -0.45 16.44
N SER A 298 -9.25 0.20 15.33
CA SER A 298 -7.89 0.62 14.98
C SER A 298 -7.86 2.11 14.71
N LYS A 299 -6.78 2.77 15.11
CA LYS A 299 -6.49 4.16 14.82
C LYS A 299 -5.04 4.26 14.37
N PHE A 300 -4.82 4.98 13.28
CA PHE A 300 -3.49 5.19 12.74
C PHE A 300 -3.42 6.55 12.04
N ARG A 301 -2.21 7.01 11.79
CA ARG A 301 -1.93 8.20 10.99
C ARG A 301 -1.30 7.81 9.67
N ALA A 302 -1.79 8.40 8.61
CA ALA A 302 -1.25 8.16 7.28
C ALA A 302 -1.20 9.45 6.47
N GLY A 303 -0.17 9.57 5.66
CA GLY A 303 -0.01 10.63 4.68
C GLY A 303 0.98 10.19 3.62
N VAL A 304 0.89 10.74 2.42
CA VAL A 304 1.86 10.47 1.36
C VAL A 304 2.37 11.76 0.76
N GLN A 305 3.60 11.75 0.27
CA GLN A 305 4.18 12.87 -0.44
C GLN A 305 5.25 12.41 -1.43
N VAL A 306 5.39 13.18 -2.50
CA VAL A 306 6.46 13.05 -3.49
C VAL A 306 7.36 14.28 -3.41
N PRO A 307 8.64 14.14 -3.02
CA PRO A 307 9.56 15.28 -2.92
C PRO A 307 9.86 15.90 -4.28
N PHE A 308 10.23 15.12 -5.27
CA PHE A 308 10.63 15.58 -6.61
C PHE A 308 9.61 15.10 -7.64
N LEU A 309 8.67 15.97 -8.03
CA LEU A 309 7.64 15.63 -9.01
C LEU A 309 8.21 15.44 -10.43
N ASP A 310 9.21 16.24 -10.79
CA ASP A 310 9.92 16.19 -12.06
C ASP A 310 10.68 14.87 -12.28
N GLN A 311 10.85 14.09 -11.24
CA GLN A 311 11.50 12.78 -11.24
C GLN A 311 10.51 11.60 -11.16
N ILE A 312 9.22 11.88 -11.11
CA ILE A 312 8.16 10.87 -11.18
C ILE A 312 7.50 10.91 -12.55
N GLY A 313 7.52 9.78 -13.21
CA GLY A 313 6.82 9.59 -14.47
C GLY A 313 5.45 8.98 -14.26
N VAL A 314 4.45 9.48 -14.97
CA VAL A 314 3.09 8.93 -14.96
C VAL A 314 2.62 8.68 -16.38
N TRP A 315 2.24 7.47 -16.64
CA TRP A 315 1.56 7.08 -17.87
C TRP A 315 0.09 6.79 -17.57
N HIS A 316 -0.80 7.42 -18.33
CA HIS A 316 -2.24 7.27 -18.19
C HIS A 316 -2.83 6.46 -19.35
N GLY A 317 -3.52 5.37 -19.03
CA GLY A 317 -4.29 4.62 -20.02
C GLY A 317 -5.63 5.30 -20.38
N THR A 318 -6.26 4.83 -21.45
CA THR A 318 -7.55 5.38 -21.95
C THR A 318 -8.72 5.22 -20.98
N SER A 319 -8.62 4.32 -20.02
CA SER A 319 -9.66 4.08 -19.01
C SER A 319 -9.49 4.93 -17.74
N SER A 320 -8.40 5.68 -17.62
CA SER A 320 -8.21 6.58 -16.47
C SER A 320 -8.89 7.93 -16.75
N PRO A 321 -9.86 8.35 -15.94
CA PRO A 321 -10.38 9.71 -16.05
C PRO A 321 -9.26 10.70 -15.70
N SER A 322 -9.04 11.64 -16.57
CA SER A 322 -8.13 12.77 -16.43
C SER A 322 -8.49 13.63 -15.23
#